data_d51a0a15e2378607d7598457237e1051
#
_entry.id   d51a0a15e2378607d7598457237e1051
#
_cell.length_a   1.000
_cell.length_b   1.000
_cell.length_c   1.000
_cell.angle_alpha   90.00
_cell.angle_beta   90.00
_cell.angle_gamma   90.00
#
_symmetry.space_group_name_H-M   'P 1'
#
loop_
_entity.id
_entity.type
_entity.pdbx_description
1 polymer ?
#
loop_
_entity_poly.entity_id
_entity_poly.type
_entity_poly.pdbx_seq_one_letter_code
_entity_poly.pdbx_strand_id
1 'polypeptide(L)'
;MLSEKGLTYVASKLGSDWTQVVLSLDITYAEIEQIREDNPRHLIKQIKVALIRWRNRQHNRPQQDTIKQLIEALEVPERRDIIDDLRERYGIDYM
;
A
#
# COMPACT_ATOMS: atom_id res chain seq x y z
N MET A 1 -1.24 10.14 -10.07
CA MET A 1 -0.58 9.64 -8.84
C MET A 1 -1.61 9.35 -7.77
N LEU A 2 -1.42 8.26 -7.04
CA LEU A 2 -2.28 7.94 -5.91
C LEU A 2 -2.20 9.02 -4.84
N SER A 3 -3.37 9.51 -4.39
CA SER A 3 -3.41 10.55 -3.38
C SER A 3 -3.01 10.00 -2.01
N GLU A 4 -2.49 10.87 -1.16
CA GLU A 4 -2.17 10.52 0.23
C GLU A 4 -3.42 10.05 0.96
N LYS A 5 -4.57 10.63 0.65
CA LYS A 5 -5.85 10.25 1.24
C LYS A 5 -6.21 8.79 0.93
N GLY A 6 -6.00 8.39 -0.33
CA GLY A 6 -6.24 7.00 -0.73
C GLY A 6 -5.31 6.03 -0.01
N LEU A 7 -4.04 6.39 0.14
CA LEU A 7 -3.08 5.56 0.86
C LEU A 7 -3.39 5.49 2.36
N THR A 8 -3.86 6.59 2.94
CA THR A 8 -4.28 6.61 4.34
C THR A 8 -5.45 5.67 4.57
N TYR A 9 -6.39 5.62 3.62
CA TYR A 9 -7.51 4.69 3.69
C TYR A 9 -7.00 3.23 3.71
N VAL A 10 -6.12 2.89 2.77
CA VAL A 10 -5.54 1.53 2.72
C VAL A 10 -4.80 1.21 4.02
N ALA A 11 -4.01 2.15 4.53
CA ALA A 11 -3.27 1.97 5.78
C ALA A 11 -4.21 1.69 6.95
N SER A 12 -5.35 2.38 7.01
CA SER A 12 -6.30 2.22 8.10
C SER A 12 -7.00 0.85 8.08
N LYS A 13 -7.05 0.19 6.92
CA LYS A 13 -7.71 -1.10 6.76
C LYS A 13 -6.76 -2.29 6.82
N LEU A 14 -5.48 -2.07 6.53
CA LEU A 14 -4.55 -3.18 6.28
C LEU A 14 -4.14 -3.97 7.52
N GLY A 15 -3.88 -3.29 8.64
CA GLY A 15 -3.54 -3.96 9.88
C GLY A 15 -2.20 -4.72 9.80
N SER A 16 -2.11 -5.85 10.51
CA SER A 16 -0.85 -6.60 10.67
C SER A 16 -0.33 -7.23 9.38
N ASP A 17 -1.15 -7.33 8.33
CA ASP A 17 -0.73 -7.89 7.03
C ASP A 17 0.16 -6.94 6.24
N TRP A 18 0.37 -5.73 6.72
CA TRP A 18 1.02 -4.67 5.95
C TRP A 18 2.44 -5.01 5.50
N THR A 19 3.18 -5.76 6.31
CA THR A 19 4.57 -6.09 5.95
C THR A 19 4.62 -6.97 4.71
N GLN A 20 3.70 -7.94 4.57
CA GLN A 20 3.61 -8.78 3.38
C GLN A 20 3.34 -7.95 2.14
N VAL A 21 2.43 -6.99 2.25
CA VAL A 21 2.05 -6.13 1.13
C VAL A 21 3.22 -5.25 0.69
N VAL A 22 3.86 -4.56 1.63
CA VAL A 22 4.94 -3.63 1.25
C VAL A 22 6.19 -4.37 0.78
N LEU A 23 6.46 -5.58 1.28
CA LEU A 23 7.54 -6.40 0.74
C LEU A 23 7.28 -6.75 -0.72
N SER A 24 6.03 -7.04 -1.07
CA SER A 24 5.63 -7.29 -2.46
C SER A 24 5.77 -6.05 -3.33
N LEU A 25 5.81 -4.87 -2.73
CA LEU A 25 5.98 -3.59 -3.41
C LEU A 25 7.44 -3.12 -3.40
N ASP A 26 8.37 -4.04 -3.12
CA ASP A 26 9.82 -3.77 -3.11
C ASP A 26 10.29 -2.83 -2.00
N ILE A 27 9.53 -2.69 -0.94
CA ILE A 27 10.02 -2.07 0.29
C ILE A 27 10.82 -3.15 1.03
N THR A 28 12.05 -2.88 1.38
CA THR A 28 12.94 -3.87 1.98
C THR A 28 12.68 -4.06 3.47
N TYR A 29 13.16 -5.17 4.02
CA TYR A 29 13.11 -5.43 5.45
C TYR A 29 13.81 -4.34 6.25
N ALA A 30 14.98 -3.87 5.77
CA ALA A 30 15.71 -2.80 6.44
C ALA A 30 14.87 -1.53 6.50
N GLU A 31 14.15 -1.21 5.43
CA GLU A 31 13.25 -0.05 5.40
C GLU A 31 12.10 -0.22 6.38
N ILE A 32 11.54 -1.42 6.47
CA ILE A 32 10.45 -1.69 7.42
C ILE A 32 10.92 -1.48 8.85
N GLU A 33 12.09 -2.01 9.20
CA GLU A 33 12.66 -1.83 10.54
C GLU A 33 12.90 -0.36 10.85
N GLN A 34 13.42 0.40 9.89
CA GLN A 34 13.64 1.83 10.07
C GLN A 34 12.33 2.59 10.28
N ILE A 35 11.31 2.23 9.50
CA ILE A 35 9.99 2.86 9.63
C ILE A 35 9.39 2.57 11.01
N ARG A 36 9.55 1.35 11.52
CA ARG A 36 9.10 0.99 12.87
C ARG A 36 9.81 1.78 13.95
N GLU A 37 11.12 1.94 13.83
CA GLU A 37 11.91 2.70 14.78
C GLU A 37 11.53 4.17 14.79
N ASP A 38 11.26 4.74 13.61
CA ASP A 38 10.91 6.15 13.47
C ASP A 38 9.48 6.44 13.96
N ASN A 39 8.61 5.43 13.99
CA ASN A 39 7.19 5.60 14.32
C ASN A 39 6.74 4.55 15.33
N PRO A 40 7.37 4.47 16.50
CA PRO A 40 7.04 3.41 17.46
C PRO A 40 5.60 3.51 17.93
N ARG A 41 4.93 2.39 18.06
CA ARG A 41 3.54 2.27 18.57
C ARG A 41 2.47 2.95 17.70
N HIS A 42 2.81 3.30 16.46
CA HIS A 42 1.85 3.93 15.54
C HIS A 42 1.71 3.09 14.27
N LEU A 43 0.95 2.00 14.35
CA LEU A 43 0.83 1.05 13.25
C LEU A 43 0.33 1.71 11.96
N ILE A 44 -0.75 2.46 12.03
CA ILE A 44 -1.32 3.11 10.83
C ILE A 44 -0.29 4.06 10.21
N LYS A 45 0.44 4.80 11.02
CA LYS A 45 1.47 5.70 10.53
C LYS A 45 2.63 4.95 9.89
N GLN A 46 3.04 3.81 10.46
CA GLN A 46 4.08 2.96 9.86
C GLN A 46 3.65 2.51 8.47
N ILE A 47 2.43 2.02 8.33
CA ILE A 47 1.89 1.56 7.05
C ILE A 47 1.80 2.71 6.06
N LYS A 48 1.29 3.84 6.49
CA LYS A 48 1.17 5.03 5.65
C LYS A 48 2.52 5.48 5.12
N VAL A 49 3.54 5.55 5.97
CA VAL A 49 4.90 5.93 5.57
C VAL A 49 5.43 4.98 4.51
N ALA A 50 5.26 3.68 4.72
CA ALA A 50 5.73 2.67 3.76
C ALA A 50 5.03 2.83 2.40
N LEU A 51 3.72 3.00 2.40
CA LEU A 51 2.95 3.15 1.16
C LEU A 51 3.30 4.44 0.42
N ILE A 52 3.51 5.53 1.15
CA ILE A 52 3.92 6.81 0.53
C ILE A 52 5.31 6.66 -0.09
N ARG A 53 6.23 6.00 0.60
CA ARG A 53 7.56 5.76 0.07
C ARG A 53 7.50 4.95 -1.23
N TRP A 54 6.72 3.89 -1.25
CA TRP A 54 6.51 3.13 -2.46
C TRP A 54 5.90 3.97 -3.58
N ARG A 55 4.84 4.73 -3.28
CA ARG A 55 4.20 5.59 -4.27
C ARG A 55 5.18 6.57 -4.89
N ASN A 56 6.03 7.17 -4.08
CA ASN A 56 6.98 8.18 -4.55
C ASN A 56 8.03 7.58 -5.50
N ARG A 57 8.24 6.27 -5.45
CA ARG A 57 9.12 5.57 -6.39
C ARG A 57 8.45 5.29 -7.72
N GLN A 58 7.14 5.53 -7.83
CA GLN A 58 6.34 5.25 -9.03
C GLN A 58 6.03 6.50 -9.84
N HIS A 59 6.79 7.56 -9.68
CA HIS A 59 6.47 8.88 -10.26
C HIS A 59 6.39 8.91 -11.79
N ASN A 60 6.96 7.96 -12.49
CA ASN A 60 6.91 7.89 -13.95
C ASN A 60 5.84 6.92 -14.48
N ARG A 61 5.01 6.38 -13.61
CA ARG A 61 4.00 5.39 -14.01
C ARG A 61 2.60 5.99 -13.99
N PRO A 62 1.72 5.59 -14.93
CA PRO A 62 0.31 5.98 -14.86
C PRO A 62 -0.33 5.51 -13.57
N GLN A 63 -1.29 6.29 -13.09
CA GLN A 63 -1.98 5.97 -11.84
C GLN A 63 -2.60 4.58 -11.85
N GLN A 64 -3.20 4.17 -12.98
CA GLN A 64 -3.83 2.85 -13.07
C GLN A 64 -2.83 1.71 -12.90
N ASP A 65 -1.64 1.85 -13.45
CA ASP A 65 -0.59 0.83 -13.31
C ASP A 65 -0.15 0.72 -11.86
N THR A 66 -0.02 1.85 -11.18
CA THR A 66 0.35 1.90 -9.76
C THR A 66 -0.71 1.24 -8.90
N ILE A 67 -1.98 1.51 -9.17
CA ILE A 67 -3.09 0.90 -8.45
C ILE A 67 -3.14 -0.61 -8.68
N LYS A 68 -2.94 -1.06 -9.91
CA LYS A 68 -2.90 -2.49 -10.23
C LYS A 68 -1.79 -3.20 -9.48
N GLN A 69 -0.62 -2.58 -9.37
CA GLN A 69 0.50 -3.13 -8.62
C GLN A 69 0.13 -3.29 -7.14
N LEU A 70 -0.53 -2.28 -6.56
CA LEU A 70 -0.99 -2.34 -5.18
C LEU A 70 -2.02 -3.46 -4.99
N ILE A 71 -2.96 -3.60 -5.92
CA ILE A 71 -3.96 -4.67 -5.88
C ILE A 71 -3.29 -6.05 -5.90
N GLU A 72 -2.30 -6.25 -6.77
CA GLU A 72 -1.56 -7.51 -6.82
C GLU A 72 -0.87 -7.81 -5.49
N ALA A 73 -0.29 -6.79 -4.86
CA ALA A 73 0.35 -6.96 -3.55
C ALA A 73 -0.68 -7.34 -2.47
N LEU A 74 -1.88 -6.79 -2.55
CA LEU A 74 -2.95 -7.08 -1.59
C LEU A 74 -3.51 -8.51 -1.76
N GLU A 75 -3.29 -9.14 -2.89
CA GLU A 75 -3.68 -10.53 -3.10
C GLU A 75 -2.85 -11.51 -2.27
N VAL A 76 -1.62 -11.14 -1.89
CA VAL A 76 -0.75 -12.00 -1.09
C VAL A 76 -1.42 -12.35 0.26
N PRO A 77 -1.92 -11.39 1.06
CA PRO A 77 -2.68 -11.70 2.26
C PRO A 77 -4.18 -11.90 2.00
N GLU A 78 -4.58 -11.99 0.74
CA GLU A 78 -5.97 -12.21 0.35
C GLU A 78 -6.95 -11.14 0.88
N ARG A 79 -6.54 -9.88 0.86
CA ARG A 79 -7.36 -8.77 1.35
C ARG A 79 -8.34 -8.29 0.28
N ARG A 80 -9.35 -9.13 -0.01
CA ARG A 80 -10.39 -8.84 -1.00
C ARG A 80 -11.20 -7.60 -0.68
N ASP A 81 -11.42 -7.33 0.59
CA ASP A 81 -12.15 -6.16 1.05
C ASP A 81 -11.51 -4.87 0.52
N ILE A 82 -10.18 -4.76 0.64
CA ILE A 82 -9.46 -3.58 0.20
C ILE A 82 -9.38 -3.56 -1.34
N ILE A 83 -9.12 -4.72 -1.94
CA ILE A 83 -9.02 -4.84 -3.40
C ILE A 83 -10.32 -4.37 -4.06
N ASP A 84 -11.46 -4.84 -3.58
CA ASP A 84 -12.74 -4.47 -4.15
C ASP A 84 -13.03 -2.98 -4.01
N ASP A 85 -12.68 -2.39 -2.87
CA ASP A 85 -12.84 -0.96 -2.64
C ASP A 85 -11.97 -0.15 -3.59
N LEU A 86 -10.72 -0.58 -3.83
CA LEU A 86 -9.83 0.13 -4.74
C LEU A 86 -10.31 0.04 -6.19
N ARG A 87 -10.80 -1.12 -6.60
CA ARG A 87 -11.35 -1.29 -7.95
C ARG A 87 -12.55 -0.37 -8.17
N GLU A 88 -13.42 -0.28 -7.18
CA GLU A 88 -14.58 0.58 -7.25
C GLU A 88 -14.19 2.07 -7.28
N ARG A 89 -13.29 2.47 -6.39
CA ARG A 89 -12.86 3.88 -6.30
C ARG A 89 -12.17 4.39 -7.55
N TYR A 90 -11.37 3.55 -8.18
CA TYR A 90 -10.53 3.96 -9.30
C TYR A 90 -10.99 3.41 -10.64
N GLY A 91 -12.15 2.77 -10.68
CA GLY A 91 -12.73 2.29 -11.93
C GLY A 91 -11.91 1.19 -12.59
N ILE A 92 -11.24 0.33 -11.82
CA ILE A 92 -10.44 -0.77 -12.35
C ILE A 92 -11.36 -1.96 -12.57
N ASP A 93 -11.45 -2.42 -13.82
CA ASP A 93 -12.29 -3.55 -14.16
C ASP A 93 -11.70 -4.86 -13.65
N TYR A 94 -12.58 -5.80 -13.32
CA TYR A 94 -12.19 -7.16 -12.99
C TYR A 94 -11.79 -7.87 -14.29
N MET A 95 -10.62 -8.48 -14.25
CA MET A 95 -10.11 -9.22 -15.40
C MET A 95 -10.18 -10.71 -15.12
#